data_5bd77a05a837de650b098b0516d270bb
#
_entry.id   5bd77a05a837de650b098b0516d270bb
#
_cell.length_a   1.000
_cell.length_b   1.000
_cell.length_c   1.000
_cell.angle_alpha   90.00
_cell.angle_beta   90.00
_cell.angle_gamma   90.00
#
_symmetry.space_group_name_H-M   'P 1'
#
loop_
_entity.id
_entity.type
_entity.pdbx_description
1 polymer ?
#
loop_
_entity_poly.entity_id
_entity_poly.type
_entity_poly.pdbx_seq_one_letter_code
_entity_poly.pdbx_strand_id
1 'polypeptide(L)'
;NDEKIMIVGENGAGKTTFIHLLLRLYRPTKGEILLNGVNINEYEYNDYLTMFSSVFQDYKTFAFSCLENITLGKKVNTDHVKEVVKLAGLDEKIESLPEKMGTIVSRLYDENGTEFSGGEKQKMAIARALYKDSKIVIMDEPTAALDPLAEYDLYKKMLLLMQGRLSFFISHRLASGKFCDRILVFSKHTIQEDGCHDYLMNLQGLYAEMYNRQAEFYKRDYNGSVAKIKN
;
A
#
# COMPACT_ATOMS: atom_id res chain seq x y z
N ASN A 1 -6.87 12.80 -12.66
CA ASN A 1 -6.77 13.48 -11.38
C ASN A 1 -5.87 12.67 -10.46
N ASP A 2 -4.90 13.31 -9.87
CA ASP A 2 -3.87 12.77 -8.97
C ASP A 2 -4.32 12.84 -7.50
N GLU A 3 -5.49 12.31 -7.20
CA GLU A 3 -6.11 12.36 -5.87
C GLU A 3 -5.63 11.19 -5.01
N LYS A 4 -5.28 11.46 -3.75
CA LYS A 4 -4.94 10.46 -2.74
C LYS A 4 -6.17 10.17 -1.89
N ILE A 5 -6.76 9.01 -2.10
CA ILE A 5 -8.00 8.58 -1.45
C ILE A 5 -7.68 7.55 -0.38
N MET A 6 -7.95 7.89 0.87
CA MET A 6 -7.87 6.94 1.97
C MET A 6 -9.21 6.22 2.15
N ILE A 7 -9.15 4.92 2.36
CA ILE A 7 -10.31 4.08 2.66
C ILE A 7 -10.19 3.56 4.09
N VAL A 8 -11.14 3.90 4.93
CA VAL A 8 -11.19 3.51 6.34
C VAL A 8 -12.51 2.85 6.70
N GLY A 9 -12.55 2.16 7.82
CA GLY A 9 -13.73 1.49 8.34
C GLY A 9 -13.40 0.21 9.08
N GLU A 10 -14.38 -0.35 9.77
CA GLU A 10 -14.24 -1.60 10.54
C GLU A 10 -13.88 -2.80 9.65
N ASN A 11 -13.39 -3.88 10.31
CA ASN A 11 -13.18 -5.14 9.62
C ASN A 11 -14.49 -5.67 9.05
N GLY A 12 -14.46 -6.16 7.81
CA GLY A 12 -15.67 -6.64 7.13
C GLY A 12 -16.55 -5.53 6.53
N ALA A 13 -16.22 -4.24 6.65
CA ALA A 13 -17.02 -3.15 6.10
C ALA A 13 -17.05 -3.07 4.56
N GLY A 14 -16.24 -3.90 3.85
CA GLY A 14 -16.24 -3.97 2.39
C GLY A 14 -15.08 -3.28 1.71
N LYS A 15 -14.07 -2.79 2.45
CA LYS A 15 -12.89 -2.05 1.90
C LYS A 15 -12.14 -2.86 0.84
N THR A 16 -11.72 -4.08 1.18
CA THR A 16 -11.01 -4.98 0.25
C THR A 16 -11.89 -5.42 -0.92
N THR A 17 -13.20 -5.61 -0.69
CA THR A 17 -14.15 -5.91 -1.75
C THR A 17 -14.23 -4.77 -2.77
N PHE A 18 -14.22 -3.52 -2.31
CA PHE A 18 -14.16 -2.34 -3.17
C PHE A 18 -12.91 -2.36 -4.07
N ILE A 19 -11.74 -2.65 -3.51
CA ILE A 19 -10.51 -2.79 -4.29
C ILE A 19 -10.59 -3.95 -5.30
N HIS A 20 -11.15 -5.09 -4.91
CA HIS A 20 -11.33 -6.22 -5.82
C HIS A 20 -12.28 -5.90 -6.98
N LEU A 21 -13.30 -5.07 -6.74
CA LEU A 21 -14.17 -4.57 -7.80
C LEU A 21 -13.44 -3.62 -8.75
N LEU A 22 -12.63 -2.69 -8.21
CA LEU A 22 -11.80 -1.79 -9.03
C LEU A 22 -10.78 -2.56 -9.89
N LEU A 23 -10.22 -3.65 -9.39
CA LEU A 23 -9.28 -4.49 -10.13
C LEU A 23 -9.96 -5.51 -11.06
N ARG A 24 -11.29 -5.51 -11.17
CA ARG A 24 -12.09 -6.51 -11.92
C ARG A 24 -11.82 -7.96 -11.46
N LEU A 25 -11.36 -8.16 -10.23
CA LEU A 25 -11.29 -9.49 -9.60
C LEU A 25 -12.68 -9.99 -9.20
N TYR A 26 -13.59 -9.05 -8.92
CA TYR A 26 -15.00 -9.29 -8.70
C TYR A 26 -15.83 -8.49 -9.72
N ARG A 27 -17.04 -8.97 -10.01
CA ARG A 27 -18.01 -8.24 -10.83
C ARG A 27 -19.08 -7.66 -9.94
N PRO A 28 -19.51 -6.40 -10.17
CA PRO A 28 -20.64 -5.84 -9.45
C PRO A 28 -21.92 -6.61 -9.81
N THR A 29 -22.73 -6.93 -8.82
CA THR A 29 -24.05 -7.59 -9.03
C THR A 29 -25.10 -6.61 -9.52
N LYS A 30 -24.92 -5.32 -9.22
CA LYS A 30 -25.77 -4.22 -9.67
C LYS A 30 -24.91 -2.97 -9.87
N GLY A 31 -25.36 -2.10 -10.77
CA GLY A 31 -24.62 -0.89 -11.12
C GLY A 31 -23.41 -1.17 -12.02
N GLU A 32 -22.61 -0.14 -12.22
CA GLU A 32 -21.42 -0.18 -13.07
C GLU A 32 -20.28 0.64 -12.45
N ILE A 33 -19.06 0.37 -12.89
CA ILE A 33 -17.87 1.13 -12.51
C ILE A 33 -17.34 1.77 -13.78
N LEU A 34 -17.14 3.09 -13.74
CA LEU A 34 -16.67 3.86 -14.86
C LEU A 34 -15.25 4.37 -14.62
N LEU A 35 -14.38 4.23 -15.60
CA LEU A 35 -13.08 4.87 -15.66
C LEU A 35 -13.09 5.89 -16.81
N ASN A 36 -12.97 7.18 -16.49
CA ASN A 36 -13.09 8.28 -17.46
C ASN A 36 -14.40 8.22 -18.28
N GLY A 37 -15.51 7.82 -17.64
CA GLY A 37 -16.82 7.73 -18.28
C GLY A 37 -17.08 6.47 -19.12
N VAL A 38 -16.08 5.58 -19.21
CA VAL A 38 -16.21 4.28 -19.93
C VAL A 38 -16.33 3.16 -18.91
N ASN A 39 -17.27 2.24 -19.13
CA ASN A 39 -17.43 1.08 -18.24
C ASN A 39 -16.14 0.25 -18.23
N ILE A 40 -15.64 -0.09 -17.04
CA ILE A 40 -14.38 -0.83 -16.92
C ILE A 40 -14.39 -2.18 -17.65
N ASN A 41 -15.57 -2.77 -17.87
CA ASN A 41 -15.71 -4.04 -18.59
C ASN A 41 -15.51 -3.90 -20.11
N GLU A 42 -15.53 -2.69 -20.68
CA GLU A 42 -15.30 -2.42 -22.09
C GLU A 42 -13.80 -2.37 -22.44
N TYR A 43 -12.93 -2.17 -21.42
CA TYR A 43 -11.48 -2.25 -21.63
C TYR A 43 -11.04 -3.69 -21.87
N GLU A 44 -10.03 -3.90 -22.72
CA GLU A 44 -9.32 -5.17 -22.74
C GLU A 44 -8.69 -5.42 -21.35
N TYR A 45 -8.79 -6.66 -20.84
CA TYR A 45 -8.49 -6.94 -19.43
C TYR A 45 -7.02 -6.68 -19.06
N ASN A 46 -6.09 -7.13 -19.90
CA ASN A 46 -4.67 -6.95 -19.64
C ASN A 46 -4.28 -5.47 -19.74
N ASP A 47 -4.81 -4.73 -20.73
CA ASP A 47 -4.58 -3.29 -20.85
C ASP A 47 -5.11 -2.54 -19.64
N TYR A 48 -6.31 -2.90 -19.18
CA TYR A 48 -6.87 -2.34 -17.95
C TYR A 48 -5.95 -2.57 -16.74
N LEU A 49 -5.45 -3.78 -16.56
CA LEU A 49 -4.54 -4.11 -15.43
C LEU A 49 -3.18 -3.40 -15.52
N THR A 50 -2.73 -2.99 -16.71
CA THR A 50 -1.51 -2.18 -16.83
C THR A 50 -1.64 -0.81 -16.17
N MET A 51 -2.87 -0.29 -16.04
CA MET A 51 -3.14 1.01 -15.43
C MET A 51 -2.93 1.02 -13.90
N PHE A 52 -2.83 -0.15 -13.26
CA PHE A 52 -2.74 -0.29 -11.81
C PHE A 52 -1.39 -0.79 -11.37
N SER A 53 -0.87 -0.24 -10.28
CA SER A 53 0.16 -0.83 -9.42
C SER A 53 -0.47 -1.13 -8.07
N SER A 54 -0.14 -2.27 -7.48
CA SER A 54 -0.73 -2.66 -6.19
C SER A 54 0.33 -3.17 -5.21
N VAL A 55 0.18 -2.77 -3.95
CA VAL A 55 0.90 -3.32 -2.80
C VAL A 55 -0.16 -3.83 -1.84
N PHE A 56 -0.31 -5.15 -1.76
CA PHE A 56 -1.25 -5.81 -0.85
C PHE A 56 -0.59 -6.14 0.48
N GLN A 57 -1.39 -6.33 1.52
CA GLN A 57 -0.92 -6.74 2.85
C GLN A 57 -0.14 -8.07 2.82
N ASP A 58 -0.59 -9.02 2.00
CA ASP A 58 0.07 -10.31 1.79
C ASP A 58 1.03 -10.22 0.57
N TYR A 59 2.10 -9.45 0.73
CA TYR A 59 3.11 -9.31 -0.31
C TYR A 59 3.94 -10.57 -0.46
N LYS A 60 3.85 -11.18 -1.64
CA LYS A 60 4.63 -12.38 -2.00
C LYS A 60 5.91 -11.99 -2.74
N THR A 61 6.98 -12.70 -2.42
CA THR A 61 8.17 -12.78 -3.24
C THR A 61 8.19 -14.13 -3.96
N PHE A 62 8.75 -14.14 -5.15
CA PHE A 62 8.89 -15.35 -5.94
C PHE A 62 10.32 -15.88 -5.79
N ALA A 63 10.52 -17.20 -5.95
CA ALA A 63 11.82 -17.85 -5.97
C ALA A 63 12.57 -17.53 -7.29
N PHE A 64 12.72 -16.26 -7.58
CA PHE A 64 13.45 -15.68 -8.71
C PHE A 64 14.49 -14.71 -8.17
N SER A 65 15.34 -14.18 -9.05
CA SER A 65 16.31 -13.14 -8.68
C SER A 65 15.63 -11.87 -8.14
N CYS A 66 16.38 -11.04 -7.41
CA CYS A 66 15.89 -9.72 -6.98
C CYS A 66 15.43 -8.89 -8.18
N LEU A 67 16.16 -8.94 -9.29
CA LEU A 67 15.81 -8.24 -10.52
C LEU A 67 14.46 -8.69 -11.07
N GLU A 68 14.25 -10.00 -11.21
CA GLU A 68 13.00 -10.56 -11.73
C GLU A 68 11.82 -10.32 -10.80
N ASN A 69 12.05 -10.33 -9.49
CA ASN A 69 11.03 -9.97 -8.51
C ASN A 69 10.55 -8.53 -8.64
N ILE A 70 11.42 -7.60 -9.04
CA ILE A 70 11.07 -6.19 -9.25
C ILE A 70 10.41 -6.00 -10.62
N THR A 71 11.00 -6.56 -11.67
CA THR A 71 10.58 -6.29 -13.05
C THR A 71 9.40 -7.13 -13.52
N LEU A 72 9.15 -8.30 -12.89
CA LEU A 72 8.11 -9.27 -13.24
C LEU A 72 8.07 -9.58 -14.75
N GLY A 73 9.23 -9.83 -15.34
CA GLY A 73 9.36 -10.18 -16.77
C GLY A 73 9.20 -9.00 -17.74
N LYS A 74 9.05 -7.77 -17.25
CA LYS A 74 9.07 -6.59 -18.12
C LYS A 74 10.49 -6.33 -18.64
N LYS A 75 10.57 -5.58 -19.75
CA LYS A 75 11.86 -5.13 -20.29
C LYS A 75 12.66 -4.40 -19.23
N VAL A 76 13.88 -4.87 -18.98
CA VAL A 76 14.76 -4.31 -17.94
C VAL A 76 15.30 -2.95 -18.39
N ASN A 77 15.05 -1.93 -17.56
CA ASN A 77 15.73 -0.65 -17.60
C ASN A 77 16.59 -0.55 -16.33
N THR A 78 17.88 -0.72 -16.49
CA THR A 78 18.84 -0.81 -15.38
C THR A 78 18.85 0.44 -14.49
N ASP A 79 18.76 1.63 -15.08
CA ASP A 79 18.81 2.88 -14.33
C ASP A 79 17.52 3.06 -13.52
N HIS A 80 16.37 2.76 -14.11
CA HIS A 80 15.10 2.79 -13.40
C HIS A 80 15.04 1.72 -12.30
N VAL A 81 15.58 0.54 -12.50
CA VAL A 81 15.71 -0.48 -11.44
C VAL A 81 16.52 0.05 -10.26
N LYS A 82 17.69 0.67 -10.50
CA LYS A 82 18.51 1.25 -9.43
C LYS A 82 17.77 2.35 -8.66
N GLU A 83 17.07 3.20 -9.39
CA GLU A 83 16.26 4.27 -8.80
C GLU A 83 15.19 3.73 -7.87
N VAL A 84 14.36 2.78 -8.35
CA VAL A 84 13.25 2.23 -7.55
C VAL A 84 13.74 1.41 -6.35
N VAL A 85 14.87 0.72 -6.47
CA VAL A 85 15.53 0.00 -5.37
C VAL A 85 15.94 0.96 -4.27
N LYS A 86 16.57 2.08 -4.63
CA LYS A 86 16.96 3.14 -3.69
C LYS A 86 15.74 3.81 -3.04
N LEU A 87 14.72 4.16 -3.83
CA LEU A 87 13.48 4.73 -3.32
C LEU A 87 12.76 3.78 -2.34
N ALA A 88 12.74 2.48 -2.63
CA ALA A 88 12.19 1.47 -1.73
C ALA A 88 13.07 1.23 -0.48
N GLY A 89 14.35 1.65 -0.49
CA GLY A 89 15.32 1.42 0.59
C GLY A 89 15.77 -0.03 0.67
N LEU A 90 15.98 -0.65 -0.48
CA LEU A 90 16.55 -2.01 -0.64
C LEU A 90 18.00 -1.99 -1.09
N ASP A 91 18.56 -0.84 -1.41
CA ASP A 91 19.91 -0.68 -1.98
C ASP A 91 20.99 -1.31 -1.10
N GLU A 92 21.06 -0.96 0.17
CA GLU A 92 22.04 -1.54 1.11
C GLU A 92 21.90 -3.07 1.23
N LYS A 93 20.67 -3.56 1.32
CA LYS A 93 20.41 -4.99 1.38
C LYS A 93 20.91 -5.71 0.12
N ILE A 94 20.51 -5.22 -1.05
CA ILE A 94 20.86 -5.85 -2.33
C ILE A 94 22.39 -5.81 -2.55
N GLU A 95 23.05 -4.70 -2.23
CA GLU A 95 24.51 -4.58 -2.34
C GLU A 95 25.25 -5.55 -1.39
N SER A 96 24.66 -5.92 -0.25
CA SER A 96 25.22 -6.91 0.68
C SER A 96 25.07 -8.37 0.25
N LEU A 97 24.26 -8.66 -0.78
CA LEU A 97 24.01 -10.01 -1.26
C LEU A 97 25.14 -10.51 -2.17
N PRO A 98 25.45 -11.84 -2.18
CA PRO A 98 26.55 -12.39 -2.98
C PRO A 98 26.48 -12.05 -4.46
N GLU A 99 25.32 -12.21 -5.07
CA GLU A 99 25.07 -11.91 -6.51
C GLU A 99 24.25 -10.64 -6.70
N LYS A 100 24.13 -9.80 -5.65
CA LYS A 100 23.39 -8.52 -5.71
C LYS A 100 21.99 -8.71 -6.31
N MET A 101 21.71 -8.03 -7.41
CA MET A 101 20.42 -8.12 -8.13
C MET A 101 20.14 -9.52 -8.71
N GLY A 102 21.17 -10.33 -8.93
CA GLY A 102 21.07 -11.71 -9.41
C GLY A 102 20.70 -12.72 -8.31
N THR A 103 20.85 -12.35 -7.03
CA THR A 103 20.60 -13.26 -5.92
C THR A 103 19.14 -13.73 -5.92
N ILE A 104 18.93 -15.04 -5.84
CA ILE A 104 17.60 -15.67 -5.76
C ILE A 104 16.96 -15.34 -4.40
N VAL A 105 15.73 -14.85 -4.44
CA VAL A 105 14.91 -14.54 -3.26
C VAL A 105 14.15 -15.82 -2.85
N SER A 106 14.62 -16.50 -1.84
CA SER A 106 14.11 -17.73 -1.25
C SER A 106 15.11 -18.89 -1.42
N ARG A 107 15.16 -19.75 -0.42
CA ARG A 107 15.95 -20.99 -0.44
C ARG A 107 15.17 -22.20 -0.89
N LEU A 108 13.95 -22.00 -1.38
CA LEU A 108 13.05 -23.11 -1.71
C LEU A 108 13.58 -24.00 -2.85
N TYR A 109 14.29 -23.39 -3.80
CA TYR A 109 14.83 -24.08 -4.99
C TYR A 109 16.33 -23.85 -5.19
N ASP A 110 16.97 -23.01 -4.38
CA ASP A 110 18.40 -22.68 -4.46
C ASP A 110 18.95 -22.53 -3.04
N GLU A 111 19.85 -23.42 -2.63
CA GLU A 111 20.49 -23.39 -1.31
C GLU A 111 21.30 -22.10 -1.07
N ASN A 112 21.83 -21.49 -2.15
CA ASN A 112 22.53 -20.20 -2.11
C ASN A 112 21.57 -19.00 -2.10
N GLY A 113 20.28 -19.24 -2.27
CA GLY A 113 19.25 -18.21 -2.20
C GLY A 113 19.18 -17.55 -0.81
N THR A 114 18.59 -16.38 -0.77
CA THR A 114 18.48 -15.58 0.46
C THR A 114 17.03 -15.40 0.88
N GLU A 115 16.72 -15.72 2.14
CA GLU A 115 15.42 -15.39 2.71
C GLU A 115 15.38 -13.92 3.12
N PHE A 116 14.35 -13.22 2.64
CA PHE A 116 14.10 -11.83 2.99
C PHE A 116 13.18 -11.78 4.24
N SER A 117 13.48 -10.88 5.15
CA SER A 117 12.59 -10.53 6.27
C SER A 117 11.26 -9.97 5.77
N GLY A 118 10.25 -9.92 6.65
CA GLY A 118 8.95 -9.33 6.31
C GLY A 118 9.05 -7.90 5.79
N GLY A 119 9.87 -7.06 6.44
CA GLY A 119 10.11 -5.68 6.00
C GLY A 119 10.86 -5.58 4.66
N GLU A 120 11.81 -6.48 4.37
CA GLU A 120 12.50 -6.53 3.09
C GLU A 120 11.58 -7.02 1.96
N LYS A 121 10.70 -8.00 2.22
CA LYS A 121 9.66 -8.43 1.28
C LYS A 121 8.68 -7.29 0.95
N GLN A 122 8.31 -6.51 1.95
CA GLN A 122 7.48 -5.33 1.78
C GLN A 122 8.15 -4.27 0.91
N LYS A 123 9.42 -3.94 1.18
CA LYS A 123 10.21 -3.03 0.34
C LYS A 123 10.33 -3.54 -1.11
N MET A 124 10.43 -4.86 -1.30
CA MET A 124 10.43 -5.49 -2.63
C MET A 124 9.09 -5.26 -3.35
N ALA A 125 7.96 -5.40 -2.66
CA ALA A 125 6.65 -5.12 -3.24
C ALA A 125 6.49 -3.64 -3.63
N ILE A 126 7.04 -2.72 -2.83
CA ILE A 126 7.08 -1.29 -3.14
C ILE A 126 7.95 -1.03 -4.37
N ALA A 127 9.17 -1.59 -4.44
CA ALA A 127 10.05 -1.45 -5.61
C ALA A 127 9.37 -1.95 -6.89
N ARG A 128 8.64 -3.06 -6.81
CA ARG A 128 7.81 -3.62 -7.90
C ARG A 128 6.72 -2.66 -8.35
N ALA A 129 6.00 -2.06 -7.40
CA ALA A 129 4.94 -1.10 -7.71
C ALA A 129 5.49 0.18 -8.35
N LEU A 130 6.66 0.68 -7.86
CA LEU A 130 7.39 1.80 -8.45
C LEU A 130 7.85 1.48 -9.87
N TYR A 131 8.45 0.31 -10.08
CA TYR A 131 8.95 -0.09 -11.39
C TYR A 131 7.85 -0.25 -12.43
N LYS A 132 6.65 -0.68 -12.01
CA LYS A 132 5.50 -0.78 -12.89
C LYS A 132 5.03 0.57 -13.41
N ASP A 133 5.21 1.65 -12.65
CA ASP A 133 4.94 3.05 -13.00
C ASP A 133 3.52 3.30 -13.57
N SER A 134 2.52 2.78 -12.89
CA SER A 134 1.11 2.85 -13.33
C SER A 134 0.44 4.15 -12.91
N LYS A 135 -0.65 4.53 -13.59
CA LYS A 135 -1.42 5.76 -13.30
C LYS A 135 -2.29 5.66 -12.06
N ILE A 136 -2.64 4.46 -11.64
CA ILE A 136 -3.47 4.20 -10.47
C ILE A 136 -2.66 3.32 -9.50
N VAL A 137 -2.55 3.73 -8.25
CA VAL A 137 -1.83 2.99 -7.21
C VAL A 137 -2.81 2.52 -6.14
N ILE A 138 -2.75 1.25 -5.79
CA ILE A 138 -3.55 0.66 -4.73
C ILE A 138 -2.62 0.14 -3.65
N MET A 139 -2.86 0.54 -2.40
CA MET A 139 -2.12 0.07 -1.24
C MET A 139 -3.08 -0.41 -0.18
N ASP A 140 -2.99 -1.69 0.15
CA ASP A 140 -3.84 -2.34 1.15
C ASP A 140 -3.00 -2.68 2.38
N GLU A 141 -3.17 -1.91 3.45
CA GLU A 141 -2.50 -2.06 4.75
C GLU A 141 -0.97 -2.25 4.69
N PRO A 142 -0.26 -1.42 3.94
CA PRO A 142 1.17 -1.64 3.70
C PRO A 142 2.05 -1.49 4.96
N THR A 143 1.51 -1.05 6.10
CA THR A 143 2.26 -0.75 7.33
C THR A 143 1.93 -1.65 8.51
N ALA A 144 1.11 -2.69 8.34
CA ALA A 144 0.54 -3.48 9.44
C ALA A 144 1.56 -4.12 10.40
N ALA A 145 2.82 -4.31 9.98
CA ALA A 145 3.86 -5.01 10.75
C ALA A 145 5.05 -4.12 11.17
N LEU A 146 4.97 -2.79 11.03
CA LEU A 146 6.09 -1.89 11.27
C LEU A 146 5.98 -1.15 12.60
N ASP A 147 7.15 -0.86 13.20
CA ASP A 147 7.26 0.10 14.29
C ASP A 147 6.98 1.54 13.80
N PRO A 148 6.66 2.49 14.71
CA PRO A 148 6.24 3.84 14.33
C PRO A 148 7.26 4.64 13.49
N LEU A 149 8.57 4.42 13.68
CA LEU A 149 9.61 5.12 12.91
C LEU A 149 9.74 4.55 11.51
N ALA A 150 9.80 3.21 11.39
CA ALA A 150 9.82 2.53 10.11
C ALA A 150 8.55 2.80 9.30
N GLU A 151 7.41 2.93 9.97
CA GLU A 151 6.16 3.31 9.35
C GLU A 151 6.21 4.74 8.77
N TYR A 152 6.69 5.72 9.54
CA TYR A 152 6.82 7.10 9.07
C TYR A 152 7.71 7.21 7.83
N ASP A 153 8.84 6.49 7.81
CA ASP A 153 9.73 6.44 6.66
C ASP A 153 9.07 5.77 5.46
N LEU A 154 8.27 4.74 5.71
CA LEU A 154 7.50 4.09 4.67
C LEU A 154 6.43 5.02 4.10
N TYR A 155 5.69 5.76 4.94
CA TYR A 155 4.72 6.76 4.46
C TYR A 155 5.35 7.80 3.55
N LYS A 156 6.54 8.31 3.89
CA LYS A 156 7.26 9.24 3.01
C LYS A 156 7.52 8.63 1.63
N LYS A 157 7.96 7.37 1.58
CA LYS A 157 8.19 6.66 0.32
C LYS A 157 6.90 6.42 -0.46
N MET A 158 5.81 6.11 0.25
CA MET A 158 4.49 5.93 -0.35
C MET A 158 3.94 7.25 -0.93
N LEU A 159 4.16 8.39 -0.28
CA LEU A 159 3.79 9.70 -0.82
C LEU A 159 4.50 9.99 -2.15
N LEU A 160 5.75 9.56 -2.31
CA LEU A 160 6.45 9.64 -3.61
C LEU A 160 5.79 8.76 -4.67
N LEU A 161 5.39 7.53 -4.29
CA LEU A 161 4.62 6.62 -5.16
C LEU A 161 3.30 7.22 -5.62
N MET A 162 2.62 7.95 -4.74
CA MET A 162 1.31 8.54 -5.00
C MET A 162 1.37 9.83 -5.82
N GLN A 163 2.55 10.45 -5.94
CA GLN A 163 2.70 11.74 -6.59
C GLN A 163 2.31 11.69 -8.07
N GLY A 164 1.38 12.54 -8.50
CA GLY A 164 0.88 12.60 -9.88
C GLY A 164 0.05 11.39 -10.31
N ARG A 165 -0.52 10.64 -9.34
CA ARG A 165 -1.30 9.42 -9.59
C ARG A 165 -2.57 9.40 -8.76
N LEU A 166 -3.63 8.81 -9.32
CA LEU A 166 -4.79 8.44 -8.51
C LEU A 166 -4.38 7.30 -7.57
N SER A 167 -4.57 7.48 -6.28
CA SER A 167 -4.12 6.51 -5.29
C SER A 167 -5.22 6.14 -4.32
N PHE A 168 -5.41 4.83 -4.13
CA PHE A 168 -6.30 4.27 -3.11
C PHE A 168 -5.45 3.63 -2.00
N PHE A 169 -5.68 4.07 -0.79
CA PHE A 169 -4.91 3.66 0.36
C PHE A 169 -5.84 3.13 1.47
N ILE A 170 -5.81 1.82 1.72
CA ILE A 170 -6.50 1.24 2.87
C ILE A 170 -5.54 1.24 4.07
N SER A 171 -5.97 1.81 5.17
CA SER A 171 -5.21 1.78 6.42
C SER A 171 -6.13 1.73 7.63
N HIS A 172 -5.70 0.96 8.62
CA HIS A 172 -6.28 1.01 9.95
C HIS A 172 -5.71 2.13 10.82
N ARG A 173 -4.65 2.83 10.36
CA ARG A 173 -4.01 3.93 11.08
C ARG A 173 -4.53 5.27 10.56
N LEU A 174 -5.51 5.83 11.27
CA LEU A 174 -6.23 7.02 10.86
C LEU A 174 -5.38 8.29 10.83
N ALA A 175 -4.24 8.32 11.54
CA ALA A 175 -3.29 9.42 11.50
C ALA A 175 -2.76 9.72 10.08
N SER A 176 -2.70 8.71 9.20
CA SER A 176 -2.29 8.88 7.80
C SER A 176 -3.31 9.63 6.94
N GLY A 177 -4.55 9.76 7.39
CA GLY A 177 -5.59 10.54 6.70
C GLY A 177 -5.23 12.01 6.49
N LYS A 178 -4.33 12.57 7.31
CA LYS A 178 -3.81 13.94 7.15
C LYS A 178 -3.00 14.15 5.87
N PHE A 179 -2.51 13.09 5.26
CA PHE A 179 -1.71 13.13 4.03
C PHE A 179 -2.53 12.83 2.77
N CYS A 180 -3.83 12.53 2.96
CA CYS A 180 -4.74 12.20 1.88
C CYS A 180 -5.66 13.37 1.55
N ASP A 181 -6.00 13.49 0.27
CA ASP A 181 -6.86 14.57 -0.21
C ASP A 181 -8.33 14.29 0.12
N ARG A 182 -8.69 13.00 0.19
CA ARG A 182 -10.05 12.52 0.43
C ARG A 182 -10.04 11.24 1.26
N ILE A 183 -11.05 11.06 2.10
CA ILE A 183 -11.23 9.90 2.97
C ILE A 183 -12.64 9.36 2.74
N LEU A 184 -12.73 8.07 2.42
CA LEU A 184 -13.97 7.33 2.30
C LEU A 184 -14.15 6.45 3.54
N VAL A 185 -15.19 6.70 4.32
CA VAL A 185 -15.49 5.94 5.54
C VAL A 185 -16.52 4.86 5.24
N PHE A 186 -16.08 3.62 5.26
CA PHE A 186 -16.92 2.46 5.03
C PHE A 186 -17.52 1.94 6.33
N SER A 187 -18.83 1.76 6.35
CA SER A 187 -19.58 1.06 7.40
C SER A 187 -20.81 0.40 6.81
N LYS A 188 -21.16 -0.78 7.30
CA LYS A 188 -22.33 -1.55 6.83
C LYS A 188 -22.36 -1.72 5.31
N HIS A 189 -21.19 -1.99 4.71
CA HIS A 189 -20.98 -2.20 3.27
C HIS A 189 -21.33 -1.00 2.36
N THR A 190 -21.38 0.20 2.91
CA THR A 190 -21.60 1.45 2.18
C THR A 190 -20.61 2.52 2.60
N ILE A 191 -20.44 3.56 1.78
CA ILE A 191 -19.71 4.76 2.15
C ILE A 191 -20.64 5.63 2.98
N GLN A 192 -20.32 5.82 4.26
CA GLN A 192 -21.12 6.61 5.21
C GLN A 192 -20.68 8.07 5.24
N GLU A 193 -19.37 8.29 5.12
CA GLU A 193 -18.81 9.63 5.14
C GLU A 193 -17.76 9.76 4.05
N ASP A 194 -17.61 10.96 3.50
CA ASP A 194 -16.75 11.28 2.39
C ASP A 194 -16.26 12.73 2.50
N GLY A 195 -14.96 12.95 2.60
CA GLY A 195 -14.38 14.29 2.73
C GLY A 195 -12.91 14.27 3.11
N CYS A 196 -12.30 15.45 3.26
CA CYS A 196 -10.95 15.56 3.79
C CYS A 196 -10.91 15.40 5.33
N HIS A 197 -9.71 15.18 5.87
CA HIS A 197 -9.50 14.99 7.31
C HIS A 197 -10.19 16.06 8.17
N ASP A 198 -9.94 17.34 7.87
CA ASP A 198 -10.46 18.44 8.68
C ASP A 198 -11.98 18.54 8.63
N TYR A 199 -12.56 18.32 7.44
CA TYR A 199 -14.01 18.30 7.28
C TYR A 199 -14.65 17.19 8.10
N LEU A 200 -14.13 15.96 8.02
CA LEU A 200 -14.68 14.80 8.75
C LEU A 200 -14.46 14.92 10.26
N MET A 201 -13.36 15.50 10.72
CA MET A 201 -13.15 15.79 12.14
C MET A 201 -14.16 16.81 12.66
N ASN A 202 -14.47 17.86 11.88
CA ASN A 202 -15.46 18.88 12.26
C ASN A 202 -16.88 18.33 12.22
N LEU A 203 -17.17 17.36 11.36
CA LEU A 203 -18.47 16.69 11.29
C LEU A 203 -18.82 15.91 12.58
N GLN A 204 -17.81 15.54 13.38
CA GLN A 204 -17.94 14.77 14.62
C GLN A 204 -18.68 13.43 14.41
N GLY A 205 -18.58 12.87 13.22
CA GLY A 205 -19.21 11.63 12.82
C GLY A 205 -18.37 10.39 13.12
N LEU A 206 -18.59 9.33 12.34
CA LEU A 206 -17.94 8.03 12.50
C LEU A 206 -16.40 8.13 12.37
N TYR A 207 -15.90 8.92 11.41
CA TYR A 207 -14.47 9.15 11.26
C TYR A 207 -13.85 9.77 12.51
N ALA A 208 -14.43 10.83 13.02
CA ALA A 208 -13.93 11.53 14.21
C ALA A 208 -13.95 10.62 15.43
N GLU A 209 -14.99 9.81 15.60
CA GLU A 209 -15.09 8.82 16.68
C GLU A 209 -13.95 7.79 16.59
N MET A 210 -13.76 7.19 15.42
CA MET A 210 -12.68 6.22 15.18
C MET A 210 -11.30 6.83 15.41
N TYR A 211 -11.06 8.05 14.92
CA TYR A 211 -9.81 8.78 15.06
C TYR A 211 -9.48 9.05 16.54
N ASN A 212 -10.43 9.57 17.31
CA ASN A 212 -10.25 9.90 18.70
C ASN A 212 -10.00 8.63 19.55
N ARG A 213 -10.75 7.56 19.32
CA ARG A 213 -10.52 6.26 19.99
C ARG A 213 -9.09 5.74 19.73
N GLN A 214 -8.62 5.83 18.50
CA GLN A 214 -7.28 5.39 18.16
C GLN A 214 -6.20 6.27 18.82
N ALA A 215 -6.39 7.59 18.83
CA ALA A 215 -5.47 8.52 19.46
C ALA A 215 -5.38 8.31 21.00
N GLU A 216 -6.50 8.00 21.65
CA GLU A 216 -6.54 7.66 23.09
C GLU A 216 -5.77 6.37 23.40
N PHE A 217 -5.91 5.35 22.55
CA PHE A 217 -5.20 4.09 22.71
C PHE A 217 -3.67 4.32 22.70
N TYR A 218 -3.16 5.06 21.72
CA TYR A 218 -1.72 5.39 21.64
C TYR A 218 -1.22 6.22 22.83
N LYS A 219 -2.03 7.15 23.35
CA LYS A 219 -1.65 7.93 24.55
C LYS A 219 -1.53 7.05 25.80
N ARG A 220 -2.42 6.07 25.97
CA ARG A 220 -2.38 5.14 27.12
C ARG A 220 -1.18 4.21 27.08
N ASP A 221 -0.86 3.65 25.91
CA ASP A 221 0.30 2.76 25.73
C ASP A 221 1.62 3.49 25.98
N TYR A 222 1.74 4.73 25.49
CA TYR A 222 2.93 5.54 25.72
C TYR A 222 3.14 5.84 27.22
N ASN A 223 2.09 6.23 27.93
CA ASN A 223 2.15 6.50 29.37
C ASN A 223 2.39 5.22 30.19
N GLY A 224 1.83 4.09 29.80
CA GLY A 224 2.04 2.79 30.43
C GLY A 224 3.46 2.26 30.26
N SER A 225 4.09 2.53 29.13
CA SER A 225 5.49 2.14 28.85
C SER A 225 6.48 3.01 29.62
N VAL A 226 6.21 4.30 29.80
CA VAL A 226 7.05 5.22 30.59
C VAL A 226 6.98 4.89 32.09
N ALA A 227 5.84 4.41 32.58
CA ALA A 227 5.67 4.00 33.96
C ALA A 227 6.45 2.71 34.31
N LYS A 228 6.63 1.80 33.35
CA LYS A 228 7.41 0.54 33.51
C LYS A 228 8.94 0.73 33.46
N ILE A 229 9.42 1.85 32.94
CA ILE A 229 10.87 2.18 32.88
C ILE A 229 11.34 2.90 34.16
N LYS A 230 10.44 3.34 35.06
CA LYS A 230 10.72 4.04 36.30
C LYS A 230 10.66 3.17 37.54
N ASN A 231 10.47 1.89 37.44
CA ASN A 231 10.58 0.86 38.47
C ASN A 231 11.68 -0.13 38.04
#